data_d6873905c7c56e2a7729017ada0cc93b
#
_entry.id   d6873905c7c56e2a7729017ada0cc93b
#
_cell.length_a   1.000
_cell.length_b   1.000
_cell.length_c   1.000
_cell.angle_alpha   90.00
_cell.angle_beta   90.00
_cell.angle_gamma   90.00
#
_symmetry.space_group_name_H-M   'P 1'
#
loop_
_entity.id
_entity.type
_entity.pdbx_description
1 polymer ?
#
loop_
_entity_poly.entity_id
_entity_poly.type
_entity_poly.pdbx_seq_one_letter_code
_entity_poly.pdbx_strand_id
1 'polypeptide(L)'
;MKTAVDAIVRAFETLDPKHIDTLESLYAPDARFKDPFNDVSGWPAIAAIFRHMDVSLDQPRFVITERIGDGRQCFLTWEFHFAFKRFSKGQAQCILGGSHLVLDEAGRITLHRDYWDAAEELYEKLPLVGGLMRWLKHRVNN
;
A
#
# COMPACT_ATOMS: atom_id res chain seq x y z
N MET A 1 20.89 -6.35 -4.88
CA MET A 1 19.64 -5.61 -4.57
C MET A 1 18.65 -5.52 -5.72
N LYS A 2 19.13 -5.40 -6.97
CA LYS A 2 18.24 -5.36 -8.12
C LYS A 2 17.34 -6.59 -8.21
N THR A 3 17.88 -7.78 -8.01
CA THR A 3 17.12 -9.03 -8.06
C THR A 3 16.05 -9.09 -6.96
N ALA A 4 16.40 -8.62 -5.76
CA ALA A 4 15.43 -8.57 -4.65
C ALA A 4 14.30 -7.60 -4.96
N VAL A 5 14.61 -6.42 -5.51
CA VAL A 5 13.61 -5.44 -5.91
C VAL A 5 12.72 -5.98 -7.02
N ASP A 6 13.29 -6.67 -8.01
CA ASP A 6 12.52 -7.30 -9.09
C ASP A 6 11.50 -8.31 -8.53
N ALA A 7 11.91 -9.13 -7.56
CA ALA A 7 11.03 -10.10 -6.92
C ALA A 7 9.90 -9.40 -6.13
N ILE A 8 10.22 -8.34 -5.41
CA ILE A 8 9.26 -7.55 -4.65
C ILE A 8 8.22 -6.92 -5.58
N VAL A 9 8.68 -6.27 -6.63
CA VAL A 9 7.77 -5.64 -7.62
C VAL A 9 6.82 -6.67 -8.22
N ARG A 10 7.37 -7.82 -8.63
CA ARG A 10 6.54 -8.89 -9.19
C ARG A 10 5.50 -9.38 -8.19
N ALA A 11 5.90 -9.54 -6.93
CA ALA A 11 4.99 -10.02 -5.90
C ALA A 11 3.84 -9.03 -5.65
N PHE A 12 4.12 -7.73 -5.62
CA PHE A 12 3.07 -6.74 -5.44
C PHE A 12 2.15 -6.62 -6.66
N GLU A 13 2.70 -6.72 -7.86
CA GLU A 13 1.89 -6.64 -9.08
C GLU A 13 1.03 -7.89 -9.29
N THR A 14 1.41 -9.01 -8.71
CA THR A 14 0.63 -10.26 -8.78
C THR A 14 -0.04 -10.61 -7.47
N LEU A 15 -0.16 -9.64 -6.56
CA LEU A 15 -0.74 -9.84 -5.24
C LEU A 15 -2.17 -10.39 -5.34
N ASP A 16 -2.41 -11.50 -4.65
CA ASP A 16 -3.73 -12.05 -4.42
C ASP A 16 -3.99 -12.02 -2.90
N PRO A 17 -4.91 -11.16 -2.41
CA PRO A 17 -5.17 -11.06 -0.98
C PRO A 17 -5.62 -12.37 -0.32
N LYS A 18 -6.07 -13.35 -1.11
CA LYS A 18 -6.45 -14.68 -0.62
C LYS A 18 -5.24 -15.59 -0.40
N HIS A 19 -4.10 -15.27 -0.98
CA HIS A 19 -2.88 -16.09 -0.95
C HIS A 19 -1.68 -15.26 -0.48
N ILE A 20 -1.87 -14.46 0.56
CA ILE A 20 -0.85 -13.53 1.05
C ILE A 20 0.33 -14.21 1.73
N ASP A 21 0.19 -15.47 2.13
CA ASP A 21 1.28 -16.19 2.80
C ASP A 21 2.54 -16.28 1.94
N THR A 22 2.38 -16.18 0.62
CA THR A 22 3.52 -16.15 -0.30
C THR A 22 4.38 -14.91 -0.14
N LEU A 23 3.86 -13.85 0.49
CA LEU A 23 4.61 -12.62 0.73
C LEU A 23 5.52 -12.72 1.96
N GLU A 24 5.31 -13.69 2.85
CA GLU A 24 6.06 -13.78 4.11
C GLU A 24 7.56 -13.79 3.88
N SER A 25 8.02 -14.52 2.86
CA SER A 25 9.44 -14.65 2.55
C SER A 25 10.10 -13.34 2.08
N LEU A 26 9.31 -12.35 1.67
CA LEU A 26 9.82 -11.05 1.24
C LEU A 26 10.15 -10.14 2.43
N TYR A 27 9.60 -10.41 3.60
CA TYR A 27 9.75 -9.57 4.78
C TYR A 27 10.67 -10.22 5.82
N ALA A 28 11.51 -9.39 6.44
CA ALA A 28 12.24 -9.83 7.63
C ALA A 28 11.24 -10.13 8.75
N PRO A 29 11.57 -11.04 9.70
CA PRO A 29 10.62 -11.43 10.75
C PRO A 29 10.10 -10.27 11.59
N ASP A 30 10.92 -9.24 11.80
CA ASP A 30 10.60 -8.06 12.59
C ASP A 30 10.32 -6.81 11.73
N ALA A 31 9.98 -7.00 10.46
CA ALA A 31 9.75 -5.91 9.53
C ALA A 31 8.69 -4.94 10.06
N ARG A 32 8.91 -3.65 9.84
CA ARG A 32 7.95 -2.60 10.16
C ARG A 32 7.16 -2.22 8.91
N PHE A 33 5.86 -2.09 9.07
CA PHE A 33 4.96 -1.57 8.03
C PHE A 33 4.24 -0.33 8.55
N LYS A 34 4.26 0.74 7.77
CA LYS A 34 3.56 1.97 8.12
C LYS A 34 2.84 2.52 6.89
N ASP A 35 1.59 2.94 7.08
CA ASP A 35 0.82 3.71 6.10
C ASP A 35 0.02 4.79 6.84
N PRO A 36 -0.89 5.55 6.18
CA PRO A 36 -1.66 6.60 6.86
C PRO A 36 -2.51 6.10 8.04
N PHE A 37 -2.83 4.81 8.10
CA PHE A 37 -3.72 4.26 9.13
C PHE A 37 -3.02 3.27 10.06
N ASN A 38 -1.87 2.72 9.67
CA ASN A 38 -1.24 1.60 10.36
C ASN A 38 0.22 1.89 10.66
N ASP A 39 0.70 1.37 11.78
CA ASP A 39 2.12 1.34 12.14
C ASP A 39 2.33 0.09 12.99
N VAL A 40 2.78 -0.98 12.33
CA VAL A 40 2.88 -2.32 12.94
C VAL A 40 4.23 -2.95 12.67
N SER A 41 4.56 -3.98 13.44
CA SER A 41 5.80 -4.75 13.25
C SER A 41 5.50 -6.24 13.29
N GLY A 42 6.26 -6.99 12.49
CA GLY A 42 6.16 -8.43 12.39
C GLY A 42 5.16 -8.91 11.35
N TRP A 43 5.44 -10.08 10.78
CA TRP A 43 4.64 -10.63 9.70
C TRP A 43 3.15 -10.84 10.07
N PRO A 44 2.81 -11.38 11.26
CA PRO A 44 1.39 -11.58 11.57
C PRO A 44 0.55 -10.29 11.48
N ALA A 45 1.09 -9.17 11.95
CA ALA A 45 0.40 -7.88 11.88
C ALA A 45 0.34 -7.34 10.45
N ILE A 46 1.42 -7.50 9.69
CA ILE A 46 1.47 -7.09 8.28
C ILE A 46 0.48 -7.94 7.47
N ALA A 47 0.46 -9.24 7.70
CA ALA A 47 -0.48 -10.15 7.02
C ALA A 47 -1.93 -9.74 7.27
N ALA A 48 -2.26 -9.31 8.48
CA ALA A 48 -3.61 -8.87 8.81
C ALA A 48 -4.05 -7.67 7.95
N ILE A 49 -3.12 -6.74 7.64
CA ILE A 49 -3.40 -5.60 6.77
C ILE A 49 -3.74 -6.08 5.36
N PHE A 50 -2.96 -6.99 4.80
CA PHE A 50 -3.24 -7.54 3.46
C PHE A 50 -4.54 -8.33 3.42
N ARG A 51 -4.86 -9.11 4.47
CA ARG A 51 -6.12 -9.83 4.55
C ARG A 51 -7.33 -8.90 4.59
N HIS A 52 -7.18 -7.74 5.23
CA HIS A 52 -8.25 -6.76 5.29
C HIS A 52 -8.62 -6.23 3.91
N MET A 53 -7.65 -6.17 2.99
CA MET A 53 -7.92 -5.78 1.61
C MET A 53 -8.92 -6.73 0.93
N ASP A 54 -8.81 -8.04 1.19
CA ASP A 54 -9.75 -9.03 0.63
C ASP A 54 -11.17 -8.84 1.18
N VAL A 55 -11.29 -8.44 2.44
CA VAL A 55 -12.59 -8.23 3.09
C VAL A 55 -13.28 -6.95 2.59
N SER A 56 -12.50 -5.91 2.33
CA SER A 56 -13.03 -4.56 2.09
C SER A 56 -13.11 -4.16 0.62
N LEU A 57 -12.26 -4.74 -0.22
CA LEU A 57 -12.06 -4.29 -1.59
C LEU A 57 -12.27 -5.41 -2.59
N ASP A 58 -12.81 -5.05 -3.77
CA ASP A 58 -12.93 -5.94 -4.91
C ASP A 58 -11.75 -5.74 -5.86
N GLN A 59 -11.13 -6.83 -6.27
CA GLN A 59 -10.06 -6.88 -7.26
C GLN A 59 -8.93 -5.86 -7.01
N PRO A 60 -8.39 -5.81 -5.78
CA PRO A 60 -7.29 -4.90 -5.51
C PRO A 60 -6.04 -5.32 -6.28
N ARG A 61 -5.40 -4.36 -6.97
CA ARG A 61 -4.16 -4.63 -7.68
C ARG A 61 -3.26 -3.41 -7.71
N PHE A 62 -1.95 -3.65 -7.66
CA PHE A 62 -0.93 -2.62 -7.80
C PHE A 62 -0.34 -2.63 -9.20
N VAL A 63 -0.10 -1.44 -9.73
CA VAL A 63 0.71 -1.23 -10.93
C VAL A 63 1.90 -0.37 -10.50
N ILE A 64 3.10 -0.93 -10.58
CA ILE A 64 4.33 -0.22 -10.22
C ILE A 64 4.75 0.62 -11.42
N THR A 65 4.74 1.94 -11.26
CA THR A 65 5.01 2.85 -12.37
C THR A 65 6.48 3.20 -12.48
N GLU A 66 7.18 3.38 -11.35
CA GLU A 66 8.60 3.69 -11.34
C GLU A 66 9.28 3.05 -10.13
N ARG A 67 10.60 2.86 -10.25
CA ARG A 67 11.43 2.41 -9.15
C ARG A 67 12.72 3.24 -9.10
N ILE A 68 13.08 3.67 -7.90
CA ILE A 68 14.30 4.43 -7.64
C ILE A 68 15.04 3.70 -6.54
N GLY A 69 16.29 3.35 -6.75
CA GLY A 69 17.09 2.60 -5.79
C GLY A 69 18.38 3.28 -5.42
N ASP A 70 18.79 3.11 -4.18
CA ASP A 70 20.08 3.55 -3.67
C ASP A 70 20.52 2.62 -2.54
N GLY A 71 21.55 1.82 -2.80
CA GLY A 71 22.03 0.83 -1.85
C GLY A 71 20.96 -0.18 -1.49
N ARG A 72 20.62 -0.25 -0.21
CA ARG A 72 19.59 -1.15 0.30
C ARG A 72 18.21 -0.50 0.38
N GLN A 73 18.07 0.69 -0.18
CA GLN A 73 16.80 1.40 -0.17
C GLN A 73 16.22 1.47 -1.57
N CYS A 74 14.91 1.41 -1.63
CA CYS A 74 14.18 1.51 -2.88
C CYS A 74 12.89 2.31 -2.64
N PHE A 75 12.56 3.17 -3.59
CA PHE A 75 11.26 3.85 -3.60
C PHE A 75 10.51 3.42 -4.86
N LEU A 76 9.29 2.90 -4.66
CA LEU A 76 8.41 2.49 -5.75
C LEU A 76 7.26 3.48 -5.83
N THR A 77 6.96 3.99 -7.02
CA THR A 77 5.70 4.69 -7.24
C THR A 77 4.69 3.72 -7.83
N TRP A 78 3.42 3.87 -7.45
CA TRP A 78 2.40 2.92 -7.88
C TRP A 78 1.03 3.55 -8.03
N GLU A 79 0.20 2.86 -8.80
CA GLU A 79 -1.25 3.03 -8.84
C GLU A 79 -1.88 1.83 -8.16
N PHE A 80 -2.80 2.08 -7.24
CA PHE A 80 -3.56 1.02 -6.60
C PHE A 80 -4.99 1.07 -7.11
N HIS A 81 -5.39 0.05 -7.85
CA HIS A 81 -6.71 -0.06 -8.47
C HIS A 81 -7.59 -1.01 -7.69
N PHE A 82 -8.83 -0.61 -7.42
CA PHE A 82 -9.77 -1.43 -6.69
C PHE A 82 -11.20 -0.90 -6.87
N ALA A 83 -12.18 -1.61 -6.31
CA ALA A 83 -13.53 -1.10 -6.09
C ALA A 83 -13.92 -1.36 -4.65
N PHE A 84 -14.79 -0.55 -4.08
CA PHE A 84 -15.31 -0.79 -2.74
C PHE A 84 -16.41 -1.85 -2.79
N LYS A 85 -16.42 -2.78 -1.81
CA LYS A 85 -17.50 -3.75 -1.67
C LYS A 85 -18.78 -3.13 -1.13
N ARG A 86 -18.65 -2.09 -0.28
CA ARG A 86 -19.78 -1.48 0.44
C ARG A 86 -20.21 -0.14 -0.12
N PHE A 87 -19.27 0.63 -0.68
CA PHE A 87 -19.53 1.98 -1.19
C PHE A 87 -19.30 2.01 -2.69
N SER A 88 -20.16 2.72 -3.44
CA SER A 88 -19.98 2.90 -4.88
C SER A 88 -19.63 1.59 -5.58
N LYS A 89 -20.40 0.52 -5.31
CA LYS A 89 -20.13 -0.83 -5.80
C LYS A 89 -19.89 -0.86 -7.30
N GLY A 90 -18.83 -1.56 -7.71
CA GLY A 90 -18.47 -1.72 -9.11
C GLY A 90 -17.81 -0.50 -9.74
N GLN A 91 -17.75 0.62 -9.04
CA GLN A 91 -17.07 1.81 -9.54
C GLN A 91 -15.57 1.69 -9.34
N ALA A 92 -14.80 1.78 -10.42
CA ALA A 92 -13.35 1.68 -10.38
C ALA A 92 -12.75 2.85 -9.60
N GLN A 93 -11.83 2.54 -8.70
CA GLN A 93 -11.07 3.51 -7.92
C GLN A 93 -9.59 3.37 -8.24
N CYS A 94 -8.85 4.46 -8.11
CA CYS A 94 -7.39 4.45 -8.23
C CYS A 94 -6.79 5.40 -7.20
N ILE A 95 -5.82 4.88 -6.42
CA ILE A 95 -5.04 5.68 -5.49
C ILE A 95 -3.61 5.73 -6.02
N LEU A 96 -3.04 6.93 -6.08
CA LEU A 96 -1.64 7.13 -6.44
C LEU A 96 -0.82 7.22 -5.15
N GLY A 97 0.29 6.52 -5.12
CA GLY A 97 1.15 6.54 -3.95
C GLY A 97 2.53 6.00 -4.23
N GLY A 98 3.28 5.79 -3.18
CA GLY A 98 4.61 5.23 -3.26
C GLY A 98 4.98 4.48 -1.99
N SER A 99 5.97 3.59 -2.12
CA SER A 99 6.48 2.81 -1.00
C SER A 99 7.96 3.03 -0.85
N HIS A 100 8.39 3.38 0.35
CA HIS A 100 9.80 3.37 0.75
C HIS A 100 10.11 2.02 1.36
N LEU A 101 11.04 1.31 0.77
CA LEU A 101 11.47 -0.01 1.22
C LEU A 101 12.93 0.06 1.66
N VAL A 102 13.23 -0.51 2.82
CA VAL A 102 14.60 -0.74 3.27
C VAL A 102 14.80 -2.25 3.35
N LEU A 103 15.88 -2.74 2.76
CA LEU A 103 16.16 -4.17 2.68
C LEU A 103 17.34 -4.53 3.57
N ASP A 104 17.33 -5.76 4.09
CA ASP A 104 18.49 -6.32 4.81
C ASP A 104 19.50 -6.91 3.82
N GLU A 105 20.57 -7.50 4.34
CA GLU A 105 21.63 -8.11 3.51
C GLU A 105 21.12 -9.27 2.67
N ALA A 106 20.08 -9.95 3.12
CA ALA A 106 19.45 -11.05 2.40
C ALA A 106 18.43 -10.58 1.37
N GLY A 107 18.18 -9.27 1.27
CA GLY A 107 17.20 -8.71 0.34
C GLY A 107 15.78 -8.73 0.84
N ARG A 108 15.57 -9.00 2.14
CA ARG A 108 14.23 -8.97 2.73
C ARG A 108 13.89 -7.58 3.25
N ILE A 109 12.62 -7.24 3.20
CA ILE A 109 12.13 -5.93 3.63
C ILE A 109 12.19 -5.83 5.16
N THR A 110 12.89 -4.82 5.66
CA THR A 110 12.91 -4.47 7.09
C THR A 110 12.00 -3.29 7.41
N LEU A 111 11.81 -2.40 6.43
CA LEU A 111 10.85 -1.29 6.52
C LEU A 111 10.08 -1.21 5.22
N HIS A 112 8.75 -1.14 5.34
CA HIS A 112 7.83 -0.88 4.24
C HIS A 112 6.93 0.28 4.66
N ARG A 113 7.16 1.45 4.12
CA ARG A 113 6.34 2.61 4.44
C ARG A 113 5.66 3.13 3.19
N ASP A 114 4.33 3.13 3.22
CA ASP A 114 3.50 3.65 2.15
C ASP A 114 3.17 5.12 2.38
N TYR A 115 3.33 5.91 1.32
CA TYR A 115 3.01 7.33 1.30
C TYR A 115 1.91 7.58 0.29
N TRP A 116 0.76 8.03 0.77
CA TRP A 116 -0.33 8.49 -0.08
C TRP A 116 -1.21 9.44 0.72
N ASP A 117 -1.88 10.35 0.02
CA ASP A 117 -2.73 11.33 0.68
C ASP A 117 -4.11 10.73 0.90
N ALA A 118 -4.37 10.27 2.13
CA ALA A 118 -5.63 9.63 2.48
C ALA A 118 -6.82 10.60 2.35
N ALA A 119 -6.62 11.88 2.65
CA ALA A 119 -7.67 12.88 2.52
C ALA A 119 -8.06 13.07 1.06
N GLU A 120 -7.08 13.26 0.19
CA GLU A 120 -7.31 13.48 -1.24
C GLU A 120 -7.76 12.22 -1.96
N GLU A 121 -7.05 11.09 -1.71
CA GLU A 121 -7.22 9.88 -2.50
C GLU A 121 -8.36 8.99 -2.02
N LEU A 122 -8.78 9.11 -0.76
CA LEU A 122 -9.79 8.23 -0.19
C LEU A 122 -10.96 9.01 0.42
N TYR A 123 -10.70 9.83 1.43
CA TYR A 123 -11.79 10.44 2.20
C TYR A 123 -12.63 11.42 1.39
N GLU A 124 -12.03 12.16 0.48
CA GLU A 124 -12.76 13.07 -0.40
C GLU A 124 -13.69 12.34 -1.37
N LYS A 125 -13.45 11.06 -1.63
CA LYS A 125 -14.25 10.23 -2.54
C LYS A 125 -15.43 9.59 -1.85
N LEU A 126 -15.49 9.60 -0.51
CA LEU A 126 -16.62 9.05 0.24
C LEU A 126 -17.70 10.12 0.38
N PRO A 127 -19.00 9.75 0.26
CA PRO A 127 -20.09 10.73 0.19
C PRO A 127 -20.16 11.73 1.34
N LEU A 128 -20.05 11.26 2.59
CA LEU A 128 -20.13 12.13 3.76
C LEU A 128 -18.76 12.57 4.26
N VAL A 129 -17.86 11.60 4.44
CA VAL A 129 -16.50 11.86 4.93
C VAL A 129 -15.74 12.72 3.94
N GLY A 130 -15.89 12.45 2.64
CA GLY A 130 -15.24 13.23 1.60
C GLY A 130 -15.62 14.70 1.66
N GLY A 131 -16.90 15.02 1.87
CA GLY A 131 -17.36 16.39 2.03
C GLY A 131 -16.72 17.09 3.21
N LEU A 132 -16.64 16.41 4.36
CA LEU A 132 -16.01 16.94 5.55
C LEU A 132 -14.53 17.20 5.34
N MET A 133 -13.82 16.26 4.71
CA MET A 133 -12.39 16.40 4.47
C MET A 133 -12.09 17.53 3.48
N ARG A 134 -12.90 17.68 2.43
CA ARG A 134 -12.75 18.83 1.50
C ARG A 134 -12.97 20.15 2.20
N TRP A 135 -13.96 20.20 3.08
CA TRP A 135 -14.25 21.40 3.86
C TRP A 135 -13.08 21.78 4.78
N LEU A 136 -12.50 20.79 5.48
CA LEU A 136 -11.35 21.00 6.37
C LEU A 136 -10.12 21.47 5.58
N LYS A 137 -9.83 20.87 4.44
CA LYS A 137 -8.73 21.31 3.58
C LYS A 137 -8.91 22.76 3.13
N HIS A 138 -10.10 23.11 2.70
CA HIS A 138 -10.40 24.46 2.26
C HIS A 138 -10.21 25.47 3.40
N ARG A 139 -10.62 25.11 4.60
CA ARG A 139 -10.50 25.96 5.77
C ARG A 139 -9.05 26.18 6.21
N VAL A 140 -8.24 25.13 6.12
CA VAL A 140 -6.81 25.21 6.47
C VAL A 140 -6.04 26.03 5.45
N ASN A 141 -6.40 25.95 4.17
CA ASN A 141 -5.70 26.65 3.09
C ASN A 141 -6.14 28.10 2.91
N ASN A 142 -7.17 28.53 3.58
CA ASN A 142 -7.65 29.90 3.60
C ASN A 142 -7.42 30.54 4.97
#